data_81a64bd91403d27b28304e5b604b8e33
#
_entry.id   81a64bd91403d27b28304e5b604b8e33
#
_cell.length_a   1.000
_cell.length_b   1.000
_cell.length_c   1.000
_cell.angle_alpha   90.00
_cell.angle_beta   90.00
_cell.angle_gamma   90.00
#
_symmetry.space_group_name_H-M   'P 1'
#
loop_
_entity.id
_entity.type
_entity.pdbx_description
1 polymer ?
#
loop_
_entity_poly.entity_id
_entity_poly.type
_entity_poly.pdbx_seq_one_letter_code
_entity_poly.pdbx_strand_id
1 'polypeptide(L)'
;LHYIYNTNLTRNWKLNTSFSAGYGNNKLDFNSLLFGDQIDVLTGDISSFSIDPVNANDKVSYFDFGVGAHAHNSENMYFGFNLKHLNQPDISFNSENNDQKELFLSLQGAYEMDINRYQQGFLPENSFLLFHNSISKQAKKFRADFYQEAILDNFSIGINQHINNYEGVSLTTFGVAGSVFIEQMEIGANYTFEMSSKQLTGVAYSYFELFIVFDFYRSSQDRRGNNSRFFNFY
;
A
#
# COMPACT_ATOMS: atom_id res chain seq x y z
N LEU A 1 10.38 8.90 -14.46
CA LEU A 1 11.74 8.38 -14.38
C LEU A 1 11.98 7.81 -12.99
N HIS A 2 12.58 6.62 -12.94
CA HIS A 2 12.95 5.98 -11.69
C HIS A 2 14.36 5.44 -11.78
N TYR A 3 15.20 5.77 -10.80
CA TYR A 3 16.59 5.31 -10.73
C TYR A 3 16.81 4.56 -9.43
N ILE A 4 17.41 3.37 -9.49
CA ILE A 4 17.72 2.54 -8.34
C ILE A 4 19.23 2.27 -8.32
N TYR A 5 19.84 2.48 -7.18
CA TYR A 5 21.24 2.16 -6.92
C TYR A 5 21.34 1.10 -5.83
N ASN A 6 22.01 0.00 -6.15
CA ASN A 6 22.18 -1.14 -5.27
C ASN A 6 23.61 -1.17 -4.72
N THR A 7 23.75 -1.36 -3.42
CA THR A 7 25.06 -1.47 -2.76
C THR A 7 25.02 -2.45 -1.60
N ASN A 8 26.16 -3.01 -1.26
CA ASN A 8 26.30 -3.86 -0.08
C ASN A 8 26.65 -2.97 1.12
N LEU A 9 25.84 -2.96 2.16
CA LEU A 9 26.16 -2.31 3.42
C LEU A 9 27.16 -3.13 4.23
N THR A 10 26.95 -4.43 4.26
CA THR A 10 27.82 -5.42 4.92
C THR A 10 27.86 -6.70 4.10
N ARG A 11 28.53 -7.74 4.59
CA ARG A 11 28.55 -9.06 3.94
C ARG A 11 27.16 -9.64 3.76
N ASN A 12 26.23 -9.39 4.67
CA ASN A 12 24.90 -9.99 4.69
C ASN A 12 23.78 -8.99 4.38
N TRP A 13 24.05 -7.67 4.38
CA TRP A 13 23.05 -6.64 4.16
C TRP A 13 23.27 -5.92 2.84
N LYS A 14 22.22 -5.82 2.05
CA LYS A 14 22.15 -5.02 0.83
C LYS A 14 21.26 -3.82 1.05
N LEU A 15 21.61 -2.72 0.41
CA LEU A 15 20.86 -1.47 0.41
C LEU A 15 20.53 -1.08 -1.03
N ASN A 16 19.26 -0.88 -1.28
CA ASN A 16 18.74 -0.34 -2.53
C ASN A 16 18.23 1.07 -2.24
N THR A 17 18.85 2.08 -2.83
CA THR A 17 18.37 3.46 -2.77
C THR A 17 17.70 3.82 -4.06
N SER A 18 16.66 4.64 -4.01
CA SER A 18 15.92 5.04 -5.19
C SER A 18 15.65 6.53 -5.22
N PHE A 19 15.66 7.08 -6.42
CA PHE A 19 15.20 8.41 -6.74
C PHE A 19 14.14 8.33 -7.84
N SER A 20 13.05 9.07 -7.67
CA SER A 20 11.99 9.17 -8.66
C SER A 20 11.72 10.62 -9.04
N ALA A 21 11.50 10.85 -10.34
CA ALA A 21 11.06 12.12 -10.88
C ALA A 21 9.87 11.87 -11.82
N GLY A 22 8.79 12.56 -11.59
CA GLY A 22 7.55 12.48 -12.35
C GLY A 22 7.14 13.85 -12.89
N TYR A 23 6.36 13.84 -13.96
CA TYR A 23 5.65 14.99 -14.48
C TYR A 23 4.17 14.68 -14.45
N GLY A 24 3.41 15.52 -13.77
CA GLY A 24 1.96 15.44 -13.68
C GLY A 24 1.30 16.53 -14.51
N ASN A 25 0.17 16.19 -15.12
CA ASN A 25 -0.66 17.11 -15.87
C ASN A 25 -2.12 16.79 -15.58
N ASN A 26 -2.79 17.70 -14.86
CA ASN A 26 -4.19 17.60 -14.55
C ASN A 26 -4.96 18.59 -15.43
N LYS A 27 -6.03 18.11 -16.04
CA LYS A 27 -6.94 18.96 -16.83
C LYS A 27 -8.35 18.83 -16.25
N LEU A 28 -9.02 19.96 -16.07
CA LEU A 28 -10.41 20.03 -15.65
C LEU A 28 -11.19 20.85 -16.68
N ASP A 29 -12.23 20.29 -17.25
CA ASP A 29 -13.13 21.00 -18.15
C ASP A 29 -14.19 21.75 -17.34
N PHE A 30 -13.92 23.00 -17.05
CA PHE A 30 -14.84 23.85 -16.30
C PHE A 30 -16.17 24.09 -17.03
N ASN A 31 -16.20 23.98 -18.35
CA ASN A 31 -17.45 24.19 -19.12
C ASN A 31 -18.42 23.01 -18.97
N SER A 32 -17.93 21.85 -18.52
CA SER A 32 -18.78 20.68 -18.24
C SER A 32 -19.26 20.62 -16.79
N LEU A 33 -18.82 21.55 -15.93
CA LEU A 33 -19.22 21.60 -14.53
C LEU A 33 -20.47 22.46 -14.36
N LEU A 34 -21.30 22.06 -13.42
CA LEU A 34 -22.45 22.83 -12.98
C LEU A 34 -22.13 23.43 -11.61
N PHE A 35 -22.15 24.77 -11.54
CA PHE A 35 -21.88 25.51 -10.32
C PHE A 35 -23.16 25.76 -9.53
N GLY A 36 -23.04 25.91 -8.21
CA GLY A 36 -24.18 26.08 -7.32
C GLY A 36 -25.01 27.34 -7.61
N ASP A 37 -24.39 28.43 -8.12
CA ASP A 37 -25.02 29.67 -8.52
C ASP A 37 -25.85 29.58 -9.80
N GLN A 38 -25.61 28.50 -10.59
CA GLN A 38 -26.38 28.23 -11.80
C GLN A 38 -27.70 27.50 -11.52
N ILE A 39 -27.90 26.98 -10.31
CA ILE A 39 -29.10 26.24 -9.95
C ILE A 39 -30.04 27.13 -9.17
N ASP A 40 -31.20 27.42 -9.75
CA ASP A 40 -32.30 28.06 -9.00
C ASP A 40 -32.92 27.03 -8.04
N VAL A 41 -32.72 27.25 -6.74
CA VAL A 41 -33.15 26.29 -5.69
C VAL A 41 -34.70 26.23 -5.61
N LEU A 42 -35.43 27.26 -6.09
CA LEU A 42 -36.89 27.29 -6.03
C LEU A 42 -37.54 26.63 -7.23
N THR A 43 -37.00 26.86 -8.43
CA THR A 43 -37.57 26.32 -9.68
C THR A 43 -36.88 25.10 -10.19
N GLY A 44 -35.64 24.87 -9.78
CA GLY A 44 -34.78 23.80 -10.30
C GLY A 44 -34.21 24.14 -11.69
N ASP A 45 -34.41 25.35 -12.18
CA ASP A 45 -33.87 25.79 -13.47
C ASP A 45 -32.34 25.94 -13.41
N ILE A 46 -31.68 25.62 -14.53
CA ILE A 46 -30.23 25.71 -14.66
C ILE A 46 -29.88 26.87 -15.60
N SER A 47 -29.19 27.87 -15.07
CA SER A 47 -28.63 28.97 -15.86
C SER A 47 -27.43 28.48 -16.68
N SER A 48 -27.33 28.95 -17.92
CA SER A 48 -26.18 28.70 -18.77
C SER A 48 -24.91 29.49 -18.39
N PHE A 49 -25.01 30.44 -17.48
CA PHE A 49 -23.91 31.30 -17.04
C PHE A 49 -23.72 31.17 -15.54
N SER A 50 -22.48 30.98 -15.11
CA SER A 50 -22.07 31.15 -13.72
C SER A 50 -21.49 32.54 -13.51
N ILE A 51 -21.81 33.13 -12.36
CA ILE A 51 -21.22 34.39 -11.88
C ILE A 51 -20.01 34.14 -10.99
N ASP A 52 -19.73 32.87 -10.65
CA ASP A 52 -18.51 32.49 -9.94
C ASP A 52 -17.29 32.84 -10.81
N PRO A 53 -16.34 33.64 -10.26
CA PRO A 53 -15.16 34.05 -11.00
C PRO A 53 -14.26 32.79 -11.20
N VAL A 54 -14.50 32.04 -12.26
CA VAL A 54 -13.64 30.94 -12.65
C VAL A 54 -12.37 31.51 -13.29
N ASN A 55 -11.53 32.16 -12.50
CA ASN A 55 -10.15 32.51 -12.88
C ASN A 55 -9.27 31.24 -12.85
N ALA A 56 -9.84 30.11 -13.25
CA ALA A 56 -9.18 28.84 -13.16
C ALA A 56 -8.48 28.54 -14.47
N ASN A 57 -7.24 28.16 -14.36
CA ASN A 57 -6.57 27.51 -15.44
C ASN A 57 -7.22 26.13 -15.63
N ASP A 58 -7.62 25.79 -16.86
CA ASP A 58 -8.16 24.46 -17.17
C ASP A 58 -7.12 23.34 -17.05
N LYS A 59 -5.85 23.73 -16.84
CA LYS A 59 -4.70 22.82 -16.86
C LYS A 59 -3.64 23.23 -15.83
N VAL A 60 -3.23 22.25 -15.03
CA VAL A 60 -2.12 22.40 -14.08
C VAL A 60 -1.07 21.34 -14.39
N SER A 61 0.18 21.80 -14.52
CA SER A 61 1.34 20.92 -14.78
C SER A 61 2.37 21.08 -13.67
N TYR A 62 2.92 19.98 -13.19
CA TYR A 62 3.89 20.01 -12.10
C TYR A 62 4.92 18.90 -12.22
N PHE A 63 6.08 19.12 -11.62
CA PHE A 63 7.06 18.05 -11.37
C PHE A 63 6.88 17.51 -9.96
N ASP A 64 7.20 16.23 -9.80
CA ASP A 64 7.06 15.52 -8.54
C ASP A 64 8.33 14.68 -8.29
N PHE A 65 8.92 14.80 -7.11
CA PHE A 65 10.15 14.10 -6.76
C PHE A 65 9.94 13.22 -5.54
N GLY A 66 10.64 12.10 -5.54
CA GLY A 66 10.63 11.17 -4.44
C GLY A 66 11.95 10.47 -4.24
N VAL A 67 12.19 10.00 -3.02
CA VAL A 67 13.34 9.16 -2.67
C VAL A 67 12.88 7.98 -1.84
N GLY A 68 13.65 6.91 -1.89
CA GLY A 68 13.40 5.75 -1.06
C GLY A 68 14.69 5.00 -0.76
N ALA A 69 14.65 4.19 0.27
CA ALA A 69 15.68 3.21 0.53
C ALA A 69 15.06 1.93 1.08
N HIS A 70 15.66 0.82 0.73
CA HIS A 70 15.26 -0.51 1.13
C HIS A 70 16.50 -1.33 1.48
N ALA A 71 16.59 -1.76 2.74
CA ALA A 71 17.66 -2.61 3.22
C ALA A 71 17.12 -4.01 3.52
N HIS A 72 17.84 -5.05 3.10
CA HIS A 72 17.48 -6.43 3.37
C HIS A 72 18.70 -7.30 3.62
N ASN A 73 18.55 -8.33 4.44
CA ASN A 73 19.64 -9.24 4.75
C ASN A 73 19.68 -10.49 3.85
N SER A 74 18.87 -10.58 2.80
CA SER A 74 18.78 -11.73 1.88
C SER A 74 18.38 -13.06 2.54
N GLU A 75 18.03 -13.06 3.80
CA GLU A 75 17.61 -14.24 4.56
C GLU A 75 16.16 -14.14 5.00
N ASN A 76 15.85 -13.23 5.92
CA ASN A 76 14.56 -13.24 6.59
C ASN A 76 14.05 -11.85 7.00
N MET A 77 14.74 -10.77 6.65
CA MET A 77 14.39 -9.45 7.14
C MET A 77 14.59 -8.36 6.08
N TYR A 78 13.66 -7.44 6.01
CA TYR A 78 13.84 -6.21 5.28
C TYR A 78 13.21 -5.00 5.99
N PHE A 79 13.72 -3.82 5.67
CA PHE A 79 13.18 -2.53 6.05
C PHE A 79 13.23 -1.58 4.87
N GLY A 80 12.21 -0.79 4.71
CA GLY A 80 12.14 0.20 3.66
C GLY A 80 11.47 1.48 4.10
N PHE A 81 11.88 2.58 3.48
CA PHE A 81 11.15 3.85 3.57
C PHE A 81 11.01 4.49 2.20
N ASN A 82 9.93 5.26 2.04
CA ASN A 82 9.68 6.07 0.87
C ASN A 82 9.19 7.45 1.29
N LEU A 83 9.73 8.47 0.62
CA LEU A 83 9.26 9.84 0.66
C LEU A 83 8.87 10.26 -0.75
N LYS A 84 7.62 10.70 -0.94
CA LYS A 84 7.11 11.23 -2.21
C LYS A 84 6.65 12.66 -2.01
N HIS A 85 6.55 13.40 -3.11
CA HIS A 85 6.13 14.81 -3.11
C HIS A 85 7.09 15.69 -2.33
N LEU A 86 8.41 15.45 -2.47
CA LEU A 86 9.46 16.19 -1.74
C LEU A 86 9.42 17.68 -1.99
N ASN A 87 9.07 18.08 -3.19
CA ASN A 87 8.95 19.48 -3.60
C ASN A 87 7.54 20.07 -3.35
N GLN A 88 6.62 19.28 -2.79
CA GLN A 88 5.24 19.70 -2.49
C GLN A 88 4.64 20.57 -3.60
N PRO A 89 4.53 20.03 -4.84
CA PRO A 89 4.12 20.85 -5.97
C PRO A 89 2.71 21.39 -5.77
N ASP A 90 2.51 22.62 -6.20
CA ASP A 90 1.17 23.23 -6.27
C ASP A 90 0.37 22.58 -7.39
N ILE A 91 -0.80 22.09 -7.05
CA ILE A 91 -1.74 21.42 -7.96
C ILE A 91 -3.07 22.19 -8.10
N SER A 92 -3.10 23.44 -7.60
CA SER A 92 -4.29 24.29 -7.65
C SER A 92 -4.61 24.73 -9.08
N PHE A 93 -5.89 24.71 -9.44
CA PHE A 93 -6.39 25.23 -10.70
C PHE A 93 -6.63 26.75 -10.62
N ASN A 94 -6.66 27.34 -9.42
CA ASN A 94 -6.82 28.76 -9.20
C ASN A 94 -5.52 29.34 -8.65
N SER A 95 -5.03 30.44 -9.26
CA SER A 95 -3.80 31.12 -8.83
C SER A 95 -3.92 31.82 -7.46
N GLU A 96 -5.12 32.00 -6.95
CA GLU A 96 -5.35 32.55 -5.62
C GLU A 96 -5.29 31.50 -4.51
N ASN A 97 -5.44 30.24 -4.86
CA ASN A 97 -5.32 29.10 -3.96
C ASN A 97 -3.92 28.49 -4.07
N ASN A 98 -3.45 27.92 -2.98
CA ASN A 98 -2.19 27.19 -2.94
C ASN A 98 -2.48 25.80 -2.37
N ASP A 99 -2.88 24.87 -3.27
CA ASP A 99 -3.15 23.48 -2.93
C ASP A 99 -1.89 22.64 -3.17
N GLN A 100 -1.01 22.66 -2.19
CA GLN A 100 0.22 21.88 -2.25
C GLN A 100 -0.05 20.40 -2.04
N LYS A 101 0.58 19.59 -2.87
CA LYS A 101 0.59 18.14 -2.70
C LYS A 101 1.42 17.79 -1.47
N GLU A 102 0.76 17.33 -0.43
CA GLU A 102 1.38 17.03 0.87
C GLU A 102 2.43 15.93 0.79
N LEU A 103 3.50 16.08 1.56
CA LEU A 103 4.55 15.07 1.68
C LEU A 103 3.96 13.72 2.09
N PHE A 104 4.30 12.68 1.32
CA PHE A 104 3.93 11.30 1.63
C PHE A 104 5.16 10.57 2.20
N LEU A 105 5.03 10.06 3.42
CA LEU A 105 5.99 9.19 4.08
C LEU A 105 5.43 7.78 4.17
N SER A 106 6.21 6.77 3.81
CA SER A 106 5.90 5.36 4.06
C SER A 106 7.11 4.65 4.66
N LEU A 107 6.86 3.89 5.72
CA LEU A 107 7.80 2.96 6.35
C LEU A 107 7.24 1.56 6.22
N GLN A 108 8.09 0.60 5.91
CA GLN A 108 7.69 -0.81 5.82
C GLN A 108 8.79 -1.71 6.34
N GLY A 109 8.39 -2.86 6.85
CA GLY A 109 9.33 -3.87 7.32
C GLY A 109 8.69 -5.24 7.37
N ALA A 110 9.49 -6.27 7.17
CA ALA A 110 9.07 -7.63 7.36
C ALA A 110 10.14 -8.47 8.02
N TYR A 111 9.68 -9.48 8.71
CA TYR A 111 10.52 -10.47 9.37
C TYR A 111 9.87 -11.85 9.23
N GLU A 112 10.67 -12.82 8.81
CA GLU A 112 10.31 -14.24 8.74
C GLU A 112 11.08 -14.98 9.82
N MET A 113 10.39 -15.68 10.69
CA MET A 113 10.95 -16.45 11.78
C MET A 113 10.70 -17.94 11.58
N ASP A 114 11.75 -18.74 11.49
CA ASP A 114 11.66 -20.18 11.53
C ASP A 114 11.29 -20.64 12.95
N ILE A 115 10.11 -21.25 13.09
CA ILE A 115 9.58 -21.71 14.37
C ILE A 115 9.79 -23.21 14.61
N ASN A 116 10.38 -23.92 13.64
CA ASN A 116 10.72 -25.35 13.78
C ASN A 116 12.15 -25.68 13.32
N ARG A 117 13.08 -24.76 13.57
CA ARG A 117 14.50 -24.85 13.14
C ARG A 117 15.19 -26.15 13.51
N TYR A 118 14.80 -26.78 14.60
CA TYR A 118 15.39 -28.02 15.07
C TYR A 118 14.56 -29.25 14.76
N GLN A 119 13.49 -29.11 13.99
CA GLN A 119 12.56 -30.18 13.59
C GLN A 119 12.05 -31.00 14.79
N GLN A 120 11.78 -30.32 15.90
CA GLN A 120 11.30 -30.90 17.14
C GLN A 120 9.85 -30.52 17.38
N GLY A 121 9.05 -31.49 17.81
CA GLY A 121 7.69 -31.25 18.20
C GLY A 121 6.64 -31.67 17.16
N PHE A 122 5.45 -31.09 17.26
CA PHE A 122 4.29 -31.46 16.42
C PHE A 122 4.14 -30.59 15.16
N LEU A 123 4.97 -29.54 15.02
CA LEU A 123 4.94 -28.68 13.84
C LEU A 123 5.58 -29.37 12.63
N PRO A 124 5.09 -29.10 11.41
CA PRO A 124 5.75 -29.53 10.19
C PRO A 124 7.18 -29.00 10.08
N GLU A 125 8.02 -29.68 9.30
CA GLU A 125 9.44 -29.31 9.13
C GLU A 125 9.63 -27.88 8.66
N ASN A 126 8.81 -27.41 7.71
CA ASN A 126 8.87 -26.06 7.14
C ASN A 126 7.82 -25.17 7.77
N SER A 127 8.06 -24.75 9.02
CA SER A 127 7.12 -23.89 9.75
C SER A 127 7.74 -22.53 10.03
N PHE A 128 7.06 -21.47 9.56
CA PHE A 128 7.54 -20.10 9.65
C PHE A 128 6.43 -19.19 10.16
N LEU A 129 6.82 -18.13 10.88
CA LEU A 129 5.97 -16.98 11.15
C LEU A 129 6.47 -15.79 10.35
N LEU A 130 5.57 -15.22 9.57
CA LEU A 130 5.80 -14.05 8.76
C LEU A 130 5.13 -12.84 9.39
N PHE A 131 5.88 -11.77 9.56
CA PHE A 131 5.39 -10.45 9.98
C PHE A 131 5.69 -9.44 8.89
N HIS A 132 4.67 -8.80 8.35
CA HIS A 132 4.82 -7.69 7.42
C HIS A 132 4.03 -6.51 7.92
N ASN A 133 4.70 -5.36 8.09
CA ASN A 133 4.08 -4.16 8.63
C ASN A 133 4.40 -2.97 7.74
N SER A 134 3.44 -2.12 7.52
CA SER A 134 3.64 -0.85 6.85
C SER A 134 2.91 0.29 7.55
N ILE A 135 3.55 1.45 7.56
CA ILE A 135 2.99 2.68 8.13
C ILE A 135 3.15 3.76 7.08
N SER A 136 2.07 4.48 6.78
CA SER A 136 2.10 5.59 5.86
C SER A 136 1.40 6.82 6.44
N LYS A 137 1.93 8.00 6.08
CA LYS A 137 1.38 9.29 6.49
C LYS A 137 1.41 10.26 5.32
N GLN A 138 0.30 10.96 5.12
CA GLN A 138 0.20 12.08 4.20
C GLN A 138 -0.68 13.15 4.81
N ALA A 139 -0.18 14.37 4.95
CA ALA A 139 -0.85 15.43 5.68
C ALA A 139 -1.23 14.99 7.11
N LYS A 140 -2.51 15.08 7.44
CA LYS A 140 -3.09 14.63 8.71
C LYS A 140 -3.53 13.17 8.68
N LYS A 141 -3.51 12.52 7.52
CA LYS A 141 -3.95 11.13 7.35
C LYS A 141 -2.82 10.17 7.67
N PHE A 142 -3.13 9.17 8.45
CA PHE A 142 -2.23 8.09 8.86
C PHE A 142 -2.89 6.75 8.58
N ARG A 143 -2.11 5.79 8.10
CA ARG A 143 -2.51 4.42 7.90
C ARG A 143 -1.40 3.49 8.38
N ALA A 144 -1.77 2.46 9.14
CA ALA A 144 -0.88 1.36 9.50
C ALA A 144 -1.54 0.04 9.10
N ASP A 145 -0.78 -0.80 8.44
CA ASP A 145 -1.19 -2.12 7.97
C ASP A 145 -0.28 -3.16 8.64
N PHE A 146 -0.88 -4.15 9.29
CA PHE A 146 -0.20 -5.26 9.94
C PHE A 146 -0.69 -6.56 9.33
N TYR A 147 0.25 -7.39 8.92
CA TYR A 147 -0.01 -8.73 8.41
C TYR A 147 0.85 -9.74 9.16
N GLN A 148 0.23 -10.77 9.71
CA GLN A 148 0.91 -11.88 10.34
C GLN A 148 0.41 -13.18 9.74
N GLU A 149 1.31 -14.08 9.39
CA GLU A 149 1.00 -15.35 8.76
C GLU A 149 1.83 -16.48 9.37
N ALA A 150 1.17 -17.54 9.73
CA ALA A 150 1.82 -18.83 10.04
C ALA A 150 1.80 -19.70 8.79
N ILE A 151 2.97 -20.07 8.31
CA ILE A 151 3.19 -20.96 7.17
C ILE A 151 3.59 -22.32 7.74
N LEU A 152 2.82 -23.33 7.43
CA LEU A 152 2.97 -24.67 7.99
C LEU A 152 3.06 -25.68 6.84
N ASP A 153 4.27 -25.86 6.29
CA ASP A 153 4.57 -26.70 5.15
C ASP A 153 3.70 -26.40 3.92
N ASN A 154 2.56 -27.08 3.77
CA ASN A 154 1.69 -26.98 2.60
C ASN A 154 0.48 -26.07 2.79
N PHE A 155 0.31 -25.42 3.91
CA PHE A 155 -0.77 -24.45 4.13
C PHE A 155 -0.32 -23.25 4.93
N SER A 156 -1.05 -22.18 4.82
CA SER A 156 -0.85 -21.01 5.66
C SER A 156 -2.16 -20.47 6.24
N ILE A 157 -2.04 -19.78 7.35
CA ILE A 157 -3.12 -18.99 7.95
C ILE A 157 -2.57 -17.65 8.40
N GLY A 158 -3.26 -16.58 8.02
CA GLY A 158 -2.83 -15.22 8.30
C GLY A 158 -3.97 -14.36 8.82
N ILE A 159 -3.57 -13.27 9.46
CA ILE A 159 -4.47 -12.18 9.86
C ILE A 159 -3.93 -10.87 9.32
N ASN A 160 -4.84 -9.98 8.93
CA ASN A 160 -4.52 -8.63 8.53
C ASN A 160 -5.32 -7.61 9.34
N GLN A 161 -4.69 -6.48 9.64
CA GLN A 161 -5.29 -5.41 10.42
C GLN A 161 -4.92 -4.07 9.78
N HIS A 162 -5.91 -3.20 9.62
CA HIS A 162 -5.71 -1.85 9.12
C HIS A 162 -6.17 -0.83 10.14
N ILE A 163 -5.28 0.07 10.50
CA ILE A 163 -5.55 1.18 11.41
C ILE A 163 -5.43 2.47 10.63
N ASN A 164 -6.36 3.37 10.79
CA ASN A 164 -6.29 4.72 10.25
C ASN A 164 -6.78 5.77 11.26
N ASN A 165 -6.64 7.04 10.92
CA ASN A 165 -7.05 8.16 11.76
C ASN A 165 -8.05 9.11 11.07
N TYR A 166 -8.97 8.59 10.27
CA TYR A 166 -9.96 9.45 9.60
C TYR A 166 -10.80 10.28 10.58
N GLU A 167 -11.21 9.69 11.70
CA GLU A 167 -12.01 10.31 12.76
C GLU A 167 -11.43 10.02 14.16
N GLY A 168 -10.12 9.88 14.26
CA GLY A 168 -9.39 9.37 15.41
C GLY A 168 -8.73 8.03 15.08
N VAL A 169 -7.74 7.65 15.85
CA VAL A 169 -7.01 6.38 15.62
C VAL A 169 -7.94 5.21 15.96
N SER A 170 -8.27 4.41 14.95
CA SER A 170 -9.15 3.24 15.12
C SER A 170 -8.73 2.08 14.22
N LEU A 171 -8.98 0.86 14.67
CA LEU A 171 -8.93 -0.33 13.84
C LEU A 171 -10.11 -0.27 12.86
N THR A 172 -9.81 -0.09 11.58
CA THR A 172 -10.83 0.07 10.54
C THR A 172 -11.28 -1.25 9.97
N THR A 173 -10.33 -2.13 9.67
CA THR A 173 -10.64 -3.45 9.15
C THR A 173 -9.79 -4.51 9.82
N PHE A 174 -10.35 -5.71 9.90
CA PHE A 174 -9.69 -6.93 10.31
C PHE A 174 -10.00 -8.03 9.31
N GLY A 175 -9.02 -8.84 8.95
CA GLY A 175 -9.23 -9.93 8.04
C GLY A 175 -8.49 -11.19 8.43
N VAL A 176 -8.95 -12.31 7.86
CA VAL A 176 -8.36 -13.64 8.01
C VAL A 176 -8.08 -14.18 6.61
N ALA A 177 -6.88 -14.68 6.41
CA ALA A 177 -6.45 -15.30 5.17
C ALA A 177 -6.03 -16.75 5.40
N GLY A 178 -6.15 -17.56 4.37
CA GLY A 178 -5.61 -18.92 4.39
C GLY A 178 -5.27 -19.37 2.98
N SER A 179 -4.21 -20.16 2.84
CA SER A 179 -3.81 -20.70 1.55
C SER A 179 -3.28 -22.13 1.66
N VAL A 180 -3.29 -22.82 0.52
CA VAL A 180 -2.74 -24.16 0.35
C VAL A 180 -1.73 -24.11 -0.79
N PHE A 181 -0.57 -24.73 -0.57
CA PHE A 181 0.53 -24.83 -1.53
C PHE A 181 0.51 -26.22 -2.17
N ILE A 182 0.40 -26.23 -3.50
CA ILE A 182 0.40 -27.44 -4.32
C ILE A 182 1.49 -27.29 -5.37
N GLU A 183 2.63 -27.93 -5.17
CA GLU A 183 3.80 -27.82 -6.06
C GLU A 183 4.24 -26.37 -6.30
N GLN A 184 3.95 -25.82 -7.46
CA GLN A 184 4.29 -24.46 -7.89
C GLN A 184 3.11 -23.50 -7.82
N MET A 185 2.00 -23.94 -7.23
CA MET A 185 0.76 -23.17 -7.16
C MET A 185 0.37 -22.93 -5.70
N GLU A 186 -0.05 -21.72 -5.41
CA GLU A 186 -0.71 -21.38 -4.17
C GLU A 186 -2.15 -20.94 -4.47
N ILE A 187 -3.11 -21.52 -3.78
CA ILE A 187 -4.52 -21.16 -3.84
C ILE A 187 -4.93 -20.69 -2.45
N GLY A 188 -5.50 -19.52 -2.37
CA GLY A 188 -5.92 -18.99 -1.07
C GLY A 188 -7.16 -18.13 -1.14
N ALA A 189 -7.63 -17.81 0.04
CA ALA A 189 -8.77 -16.93 0.26
C ALA A 189 -8.47 -15.95 1.38
N ASN A 190 -9.03 -14.77 1.26
CA ASN A 190 -9.00 -13.73 2.28
C ASN A 190 -10.43 -13.24 2.52
N TYR A 191 -10.79 -13.10 3.79
CA TYR A 191 -12.05 -12.49 4.20
C TYR A 191 -11.76 -11.33 5.14
N THR A 192 -12.18 -10.13 4.75
CA THR A 192 -11.95 -8.90 5.52
C THR A 192 -13.28 -8.28 5.89
N PHE A 193 -13.41 -7.85 7.12
CA PHE A 193 -14.58 -7.17 7.64
C PHE A 193 -14.22 -5.85 8.30
N GLU A 194 -15.10 -4.89 8.19
CA GLU A 194 -14.94 -3.57 8.77
C GLU A 194 -15.27 -3.58 10.26
N MET A 195 -14.37 -3.00 11.07
CA MET A 195 -14.48 -2.92 12.53
C MET A 195 -14.95 -1.53 12.99
N SER A 196 -14.94 -0.53 12.12
CA SER A 196 -15.32 0.84 12.50
C SER A 196 -16.83 0.96 12.63
N SER A 197 -17.30 1.32 13.82
CA SER A 197 -18.72 1.52 14.12
C SER A 197 -19.27 2.88 13.65
N LYS A 198 -18.41 3.76 13.13
CA LYS A 198 -18.78 5.13 12.71
C LYS A 198 -18.92 5.23 11.20
N GLN A 199 -19.90 4.54 10.65
CA GLN A 199 -20.22 4.68 9.24
C GLN A 199 -21.23 5.79 9.00
N LEU A 200 -20.95 6.67 8.03
CA LEU A 200 -21.93 7.64 7.53
C LEU A 200 -23.17 6.98 6.93
N THR A 201 -23.09 5.72 6.53
CA THR A 201 -24.17 4.99 5.84
C THR A 201 -24.79 3.85 6.65
N GLY A 202 -24.24 3.52 7.84
CA GLY A 202 -24.75 2.42 8.68
C GLY A 202 -24.59 1.01 8.10
N VAL A 203 -23.85 0.84 7.01
CA VAL A 203 -23.62 -0.46 6.36
C VAL A 203 -22.16 -0.88 6.57
N ALA A 204 -21.95 -2.00 7.27
CA ALA A 204 -20.63 -2.61 7.40
C ALA A 204 -20.27 -3.33 6.08
N TYR A 205 -19.13 -2.99 5.50
CA TYR A 205 -18.62 -3.66 4.31
C TYR A 205 -17.72 -4.82 4.72
N SER A 206 -18.00 -5.99 4.17
CA SER A 206 -17.08 -7.11 4.19
C SER A 206 -16.79 -7.52 2.76
N TYR A 207 -15.59 -7.98 2.49
CA TYR A 207 -15.24 -8.49 1.18
C TYR A 207 -14.49 -9.81 1.29
N PHE A 208 -14.72 -10.65 0.30
CA PHE A 208 -14.09 -11.95 0.14
C PHE A 208 -13.28 -11.94 -1.15
N GLU A 209 -12.03 -12.40 -1.05
CA GLU A 209 -11.12 -12.50 -2.19
C GLU A 209 -10.63 -13.93 -2.32
N LEU A 210 -10.56 -14.41 -3.55
CA LEU A 210 -9.85 -15.63 -3.92
C LEU A 210 -8.62 -15.25 -4.73
N PHE A 211 -7.51 -15.92 -4.46
CA PHE A 211 -6.28 -15.71 -5.23
C PHE A 211 -5.63 -17.02 -5.62
N ILE A 212 -4.94 -17.00 -6.77
CA ILE A 212 -4.11 -18.09 -7.26
C ILE A 212 -2.78 -17.48 -7.64
N VAL A 213 -1.69 -18.03 -7.10
CA VAL A 213 -0.32 -17.63 -7.41
C VAL A 213 0.39 -18.79 -8.08
N PHE A 214 1.08 -18.53 -9.20
CA PHE A 214 1.94 -19.49 -9.87
C PHE A 214 3.38 -19.03 -9.77
N ASP A 215 4.26 -19.93 -9.29
CA ASP A 215 5.70 -19.72 -9.24
C ASP A 215 6.37 -20.49 -10.39
N PHE A 216 6.74 -19.78 -11.46
CA PHE A 216 7.33 -20.36 -12.66
C PHE A 216 8.82 -20.72 -12.52
N TYR A 217 9.50 -20.23 -11.49
CA TYR A 217 10.95 -20.39 -11.31
C TYR A 217 11.34 -21.35 -10.19
N ARG A 218 10.38 -21.82 -9.42
CA ARG A 218 10.66 -22.67 -8.26
C ARG A 218 10.93 -24.11 -8.68
N SER A 219 12.17 -24.55 -8.56
CA SER A 219 12.50 -25.97 -8.65
C SER A 219 12.00 -26.70 -7.41
N SER A 220 11.42 -27.90 -7.58
CA SER A 220 10.95 -28.76 -6.48
C SER A 220 12.05 -29.15 -5.48
N GLN A 221 13.33 -28.95 -5.84
CA GLN A 221 14.49 -29.23 -4.98
C GLN A 221 14.77 -28.07 -3.99
N ASP A 222 14.29 -26.85 -4.22
CA ASP A 222 14.58 -25.68 -3.38
C ASP A 222 13.73 -25.59 -2.10
N ARG A 223 12.79 -26.53 -1.90
CA ARG A 223 11.99 -26.59 -0.67
C ARG A 223 12.77 -26.96 0.58
N ARG A 224 14.00 -27.44 0.45
CA ARG A 224 14.80 -28.03 1.56
C ARG A 224 15.89 -27.13 2.12
N GLY A 225 15.96 -25.87 1.81
CA GLY A 225 17.06 -25.06 2.32
C GLY A 225 16.78 -23.59 2.25
N ASN A 226 16.68 -22.94 3.36
CA ASN A 226 17.03 -21.54 3.66
C ASN A 226 16.50 -20.45 2.70
N ASN A 227 15.40 -20.69 1.98
CA ASN A 227 14.86 -19.73 1.03
C ASN A 227 13.66 -19.02 1.64
N SER A 228 13.92 -17.85 2.21
CA SER A 228 12.88 -16.91 2.58
C SER A 228 11.98 -16.59 1.38
N ARG A 229 10.67 -16.56 1.57
CA ARG A 229 9.70 -16.15 0.56
C ARG A 229 9.94 -14.73 0.02
N PHE A 230 10.57 -13.87 0.80
CA PHE A 230 10.84 -12.49 0.43
C PHE A 230 11.96 -12.31 -0.59
N PHE A 231 12.87 -13.27 -0.75
CA PHE A 231 14.13 -13.07 -1.45
C PHE A 231 14.31 -13.93 -2.69
N ASN A 232 13.30 -14.74 -3.07
CA ASN A 232 13.31 -15.56 -4.27
C ASN A 232 13.02 -14.80 -5.57
N PHE A 233 12.95 -13.45 -5.53
CA PHE A 233 12.63 -12.61 -6.70
C PHE A 233 13.85 -11.89 -7.30
N TYR A 234 15.10 -12.33 -6.96
CA TYR A 234 16.32 -11.72 -7.52
C TYR A 234 17.36 -12.77 -7.93
#